data_4beb156d23385ead9acdf26b3bdbb0c1
#
_entry.id   4beb156d23385ead9acdf26b3bdbb0c1
#
_cell.length_a   1.000
_cell.length_b   1.000
_cell.length_c   1.000
_cell.angle_alpha   90.00
_cell.angle_beta   90.00
_cell.angle_gamma   90.00
#
_symmetry.space_group_name_H-M   'P 1'
#
loop_
_entity.id
_entity.type
_entity.pdbx_description
1 polymer ?
#
loop_
_entity_poly.entity_id
_entity_poly.type
_entity_poly.pdbx_seq_one_letter_code
_entity_poly.pdbx_strand_id
1 'polypeptide(L)'
;ASFLGPLRPKLVQMGIDNYIVVGDLEGLQRIILFLVLALVGEGLLKFVENYMTQWIGQQSIYDLRTDVYRHIQRQPLQFFDRTPIGKLITRATSDVESLSDALSSGVVVILGDVFRLVFIGYFMFSLNWVLAVVTILVMPLMVWVTFWFRNNVREQYRETREQISRLNSFIQEHVTGMHIVQLFNREEEEMRRFQGINDDHRAAHIKSIFYYAIFWPSIRIISNIALGAVLWFGGLQAIAGSALTLGVLIAFIQYARQFFEPIRDLSNQYDTLQKAMAGAERIFDLLDEDHSLDEASEPVELDRVKGRIEFRNVWFAYEEDNAGNPDWILKDVSFTVEPGETAALVGANGAGKSTIMNVLLRFYEIQRGRILVDGVDIRKLRLQDLRRHIGLVLQDVFLFSGSVERNLTLDD
;
A
#
# COMPACT_ATOMS: atom_id res chain seq x y z
N ALA A 1 -23.34 7.96 11.46
CA ALA A 1 -22.82 9.33 11.33
C ALA A 1 -23.41 10.05 10.12
N SER A 2 -23.47 9.46 8.93
CA SER A 2 -23.88 10.10 7.65
C SER A 2 -25.29 10.68 7.61
N PHE A 3 -26.20 10.27 8.51
CA PHE A 3 -27.56 10.83 8.62
C PHE A 3 -27.63 12.02 9.59
N LEU A 4 -26.91 11.95 10.74
CA LEU A 4 -27.02 12.99 11.79
C LEU A 4 -26.40 14.32 11.36
N GLY A 5 -25.31 14.29 10.58
CA GLY A 5 -24.71 15.50 10.04
C GLY A 5 -25.69 16.34 9.19
N PRO A 6 -26.34 15.74 8.17
CA PRO A 6 -27.38 16.41 7.38
C PRO A 6 -28.67 16.76 8.15
N LEU A 7 -28.98 16.10 9.27
CA LEU A 7 -30.14 16.42 10.09
C LEU A 7 -29.97 17.77 10.82
N ARG A 8 -28.74 18.16 11.14
CA ARG A 8 -28.45 19.37 11.92
C ARG A 8 -28.96 20.67 11.29
N PRO A 9 -28.74 20.97 9.99
CA PRO A 9 -29.30 22.15 9.36
C PRO A 9 -30.86 22.16 9.41
N LYS A 10 -31.49 20.99 9.32
CA LYS A 10 -32.94 20.85 9.45
C LYS A 10 -33.42 21.24 10.86
N LEU A 11 -32.73 20.80 11.91
CA LEU A 11 -33.05 21.17 13.29
C LEU A 11 -32.83 22.67 13.52
N VAL A 12 -31.79 23.28 12.92
CA VAL A 12 -31.57 24.72 12.98
C VAL A 12 -32.72 25.47 12.29
N GLN A 13 -33.15 25.01 11.12
CA GLN A 13 -34.34 25.58 10.43
C GLN A 13 -35.55 25.55 11.31
N MET A 14 -35.88 24.39 11.90
CA MET A 14 -37.02 24.25 12.80
C MET A 14 -36.90 25.17 14.03
N GLY A 15 -35.70 25.30 14.59
CA GLY A 15 -35.40 26.18 15.72
C GLY A 15 -35.72 27.65 15.40
N ILE A 16 -35.31 28.12 14.22
CA ILE A 16 -35.53 29.49 13.80
C ILE A 16 -36.99 29.74 13.48
N ASP A 17 -37.60 28.92 12.62
CA ASP A 17 -38.93 29.20 12.06
C ASP A 17 -40.04 28.97 13.07
N ASN A 18 -39.95 27.90 13.88
CA ASN A 18 -41.08 27.52 14.77
C ASN A 18 -40.94 28.10 16.18
N TYR A 19 -39.76 28.52 16.61
CA TYR A 19 -39.55 28.96 17.99
C TYR A 19 -38.99 30.36 18.12
N ILE A 20 -37.87 30.70 17.38
CA ILE A 20 -37.29 32.05 17.48
C ILE A 20 -38.22 33.11 16.91
N VAL A 21 -38.73 32.89 15.69
CA VAL A 21 -39.65 33.86 15.02
C VAL A 21 -40.95 34.02 15.77
N VAL A 22 -41.46 32.96 16.43
CA VAL A 22 -42.68 32.94 17.19
C VAL A 22 -42.49 33.41 18.64
N GLY A 23 -41.24 33.44 19.14
CA GLY A 23 -40.93 33.85 20.52
C GLY A 23 -41.19 32.77 21.57
N ASP A 24 -41.27 31.49 21.17
CA ASP A 24 -41.44 30.35 22.08
C ASP A 24 -40.12 29.91 22.71
N LEU A 25 -39.85 30.34 23.93
CA LEU A 25 -38.62 30.00 24.67
C LEU A 25 -38.58 28.51 25.12
N GLU A 26 -39.72 27.92 25.49
CA GLU A 26 -39.74 26.53 25.92
C GLU A 26 -39.45 25.58 24.74
N GLY A 27 -40.09 25.85 23.61
CA GLY A 27 -39.82 25.11 22.37
C GLY A 27 -38.38 25.27 21.90
N LEU A 28 -37.83 26.47 22.01
CA LEU A 28 -36.43 26.73 21.68
C LEU A 28 -35.45 25.92 22.57
N GLN A 29 -35.71 25.85 23.87
CA GLN A 29 -34.89 25.03 24.78
C GLN A 29 -34.91 23.54 24.38
N ARG A 30 -36.08 23.01 24.03
CA ARG A 30 -36.23 21.61 23.56
C ARG A 30 -35.46 21.34 22.29
N ILE A 31 -35.57 22.19 21.26
CA ILE A 31 -34.89 21.97 19.99
C ILE A 31 -33.34 22.13 20.12
N ILE A 32 -32.88 23.04 20.99
CA ILE A 32 -31.46 23.16 21.32
C ILE A 32 -30.95 21.88 22.01
N LEU A 33 -31.73 21.32 22.95
CA LEU A 33 -31.37 20.04 23.59
C LEU A 33 -31.26 18.91 22.54
N PHE A 34 -32.23 18.80 21.61
CA PHE A 34 -32.17 17.85 20.51
C PHE A 34 -30.96 18.07 19.61
N LEU A 35 -30.60 19.31 19.30
CA LEU A 35 -29.44 19.67 18.52
C LEU A 35 -28.13 19.24 19.23
N VAL A 36 -28.03 19.49 20.53
CA VAL A 36 -26.87 19.06 21.34
C VAL A 36 -26.79 17.54 21.40
N LEU A 37 -27.92 16.86 21.62
CA LEU A 37 -27.96 15.39 21.62
C LEU A 37 -27.58 14.82 20.26
N ALA A 38 -28.03 15.43 19.16
CA ALA A 38 -27.65 15.03 17.81
C ALA A 38 -26.15 15.23 17.55
N LEU A 39 -25.55 16.35 18.03
CA LEU A 39 -24.10 16.60 17.95
C LEU A 39 -23.27 15.60 18.74
N VAL A 40 -23.68 15.32 19.98
CA VAL A 40 -23.02 14.31 20.83
C VAL A 40 -23.16 12.93 20.21
N GLY A 41 -24.37 12.58 19.73
CA GLY A 41 -24.62 11.32 19.05
C GLY A 41 -23.82 11.17 17.76
N GLU A 42 -23.70 12.23 16.93
CA GLU A 42 -22.86 12.25 15.74
C GLU A 42 -21.38 12.01 16.12
N GLY A 43 -20.89 12.71 17.15
CA GLY A 43 -19.50 12.56 17.64
C GLY A 43 -19.22 11.14 18.14
N LEU A 44 -20.13 10.56 18.93
CA LEU A 44 -20.00 9.20 19.44
C LEU A 44 -20.01 8.16 18.29
N LEU A 45 -20.97 8.29 17.36
CA LEU A 45 -21.03 7.39 16.20
C LEU A 45 -19.80 7.51 15.32
N LYS A 46 -19.29 8.73 15.11
CA LYS A 46 -18.06 8.95 14.32
C LYS A 46 -16.82 8.40 15.02
N PHE A 47 -16.77 8.51 16.36
CA PHE A 47 -15.73 7.86 17.15
C PHE A 47 -15.76 6.34 16.97
N VAL A 48 -16.93 5.71 17.15
CA VAL A 48 -17.10 4.26 16.98
C VAL A 48 -16.76 3.83 15.53
N GLU A 49 -17.25 4.56 14.54
CA GLU A 49 -16.96 4.33 13.12
C GLU A 49 -15.46 4.35 12.86
N ASN A 50 -14.78 5.43 13.25
CA ASN A 50 -13.33 5.56 13.05
C ASN A 50 -12.54 4.48 13.80
N TYR A 51 -12.90 4.20 15.06
CA TYR A 51 -12.24 3.18 15.87
C TYR A 51 -12.39 1.79 15.25
N MET A 52 -13.64 1.41 14.90
CA MET A 52 -13.92 0.10 14.31
C MET A 52 -13.23 -0.06 12.96
N THR A 53 -13.26 0.96 12.12
CA THR A 53 -12.64 0.95 10.80
C THR A 53 -11.13 0.79 10.90
N GLN A 54 -10.48 1.54 11.78
CA GLN A 54 -9.05 1.41 12.02
C GLN A 54 -8.68 0.05 12.65
N TRP A 55 -9.50 -0.43 13.58
CA TRP A 55 -9.28 -1.75 14.19
C TRP A 55 -9.36 -2.88 13.16
N ILE A 56 -10.40 -2.87 12.30
CA ILE A 56 -10.54 -3.83 11.19
C ILE A 56 -9.35 -3.74 10.23
N GLY A 57 -8.94 -2.51 9.87
CA GLY A 57 -7.77 -2.28 9.02
C GLY A 57 -6.50 -2.90 9.61
N GLN A 58 -6.23 -2.65 10.89
CA GLN A 58 -5.04 -3.21 11.56
C GLN A 58 -5.10 -4.74 11.70
N GLN A 59 -6.28 -5.30 11.97
CA GLN A 59 -6.43 -6.76 12.00
C GLN A 59 -6.18 -7.38 10.61
N SER A 60 -6.70 -6.77 9.56
CA SER A 60 -6.46 -7.22 8.18
C SER A 60 -4.98 -7.14 7.79
N ILE A 61 -4.27 -6.07 8.24
CA ILE A 61 -2.80 -5.98 8.07
C ILE A 61 -2.10 -7.14 8.75
N TYR A 62 -2.46 -7.41 10.01
CA TYR A 62 -1.82 -8.47 10.79
C TYR A 62 -1.98 -9.82 10.10
N ASP A 63 -3.18 -10.17 9.69
CA ASP A 63 -3.48 -11.44 9.05
C ASP A 63 -2.74 -11.57 7.70
N LEU A 64 -2.87 -10.56 6.83
CA LEU A 64 -2.24 -10.56 5.51
C LEU A 64 -0.70 -10.56 5.60
N ARG A 65 -0.12 -9.77 6.51
CA ARG A 65 1.34 -9.78 6.72
C ARG A 65 1.84 -11.13 7.21
N THR A 66 1.08 -11.77 8.07
CA THR A 66 1.40 -13.12 8.56
C THR A 66 1.35 -14.14 7.43
N ASP A 67 0.36 -14.06 6.55
CA ASP A 67 0.24 -14.96 5.40
C ASP A 67 1.34 -14.73 4.37
N VAL A 68 1.63 -13.48 4.03
CA VAL A 68 2.75 -13.11 3.14
C VAL A 68 4.08 -13.62 3.71
N TYR A 69 4.34 -13.40 5.00
CA TYR A 69 5.58 -13.84 5.63
C TYR A 69 5.70 -15.37 5.69
N ARG A 70 4.60 -16.05 6.03
CA ARG A 70 4.54 -17.53 6.00
C ARG A 70 4.78 -18.09 4.60
N HIS A 71 4.24 -17.43 3.58
CA HIS A 71 4.47 -17.81 2.18
C HIS A 71 5.94 -17.62 1.79
N ILE A 72 6.53 -16.45 2.12
CA ILE A 72 7.96 -16.18 1.89
C ILE A 72 8.85 -17.24 2.56
N GLN A 73 8.56 -17.63 3.81
CA GLN A 73 9.35 -18.64 4.51
C GLN A 73 9.31 -20.04 3.87
N ARG A 74 8.27 -20.34 3.11
CA ARG A 74 8.12 -21.63 2.41
C ARG A 74 8.79 -21.67 1.05
N GLN A 75 9.20 -20.51 0.53
CA GLN A 75 9.84 -20.45 -0.78
C GLN A 75 11.23 -21.10 -0.76
N PRO A 76 11.63 -21.78 -1.85
CA PRO A 76 12.96 -22.37 -1.99
C PRO A 76 14.02 -21.27 -2.16
N LEU A 77 15.30 -21.65 -1.93
CA LEU A 77 16.41 -20.72 -2.03
C LEU A 77 16.51 -20.07 -3.42
N GLN A 78 16.17 -20.81 -4.47
CA GLN A 78 16.12 -20.32 -5.85
C GLN A 78 15.20 -19.10 -6.05
N PHE A 79 14.12 -19.00 -5.29
CA PHE A 79 13.24 -17.83 -5.31
C PHE A 79 13.97 -16.58 -4.80
N PHE A 80 14.77 -16.71 -3.74
CA PHE A 80 15.53 -15.59 -3.16
C PHE A 80 16.69 -15.15 -4.05
N ASP A 81 17.27 -16.05 -4.84
CA ASP A 81 18.30 -15.70 -5.83
C ASP A 81 17.75 -14.82 -6.94
N ARG A 82 16.50 -15.06 -7.35
CA ARG A 82 15.82 -14.35 -8.46
C ARG A 82 15.07 -13.12 -7.99
N THR A 83 14.64 -13.09 -6.75
CA THR A 83 13.79 -12.02 -6.22
C THR A 83 14.58 -11.14 -5.25
N PRO A 84 14.83 -9.87 -5.58
CA PRO A 84 15.54 -8.95 -4.69
C PRO A 84 14.84 -8.84 -3.33
N ILE A 85 15.61 -8.97 -2.25
CA ILE A 85 15.11 -8.93 -0.87
C ILE A 85 14.30 -7.63 -0.60
N GLY A 86 14.74 -6.49 -1.15
CA GLY A 86 14.03 -5.23 -1.03
C GLY A 86 12.59 -5.25 -1.57
N LYS A 87 12.32 -6.03 -2.64
CA LYS A 87 10.95 -6.24 -3.14
C LYS A 87 10.10 -7.00 -2.12
N LEU A 88 10.63 -8.04 -1.51
CA LEU A 88 9.92 -8.85 -0.52
C LEU A 88 9.59 -8.03 0.73
N ILE A 89 10.56 -7.23 1.21
CA ILE A 89 10.34 -6.31 2.32
C ILE A 89 9.22 -5.33 1.98
N THR A 90 9.26 -4.71 0.79
CA THR A 90 8.23 -3.74 0.37
C THR A 90 6.84 -4.40 0.28
N ARG A 91 6.75 -5.63 -0.24
CA ARG A 91 5.48 -6.39 -0.30
C ARG A 91 4.92 -6.69 1.09
N ALA A 92 5.79 -7.13 2.04
CA ALA A 92 5.37 -7.45 3.41
C ALA A 92 5.11 -6.21 4.29
N THR A 93 5.53 -5.01 3.87
CA THR A 93 5.36 -3.77 4.64
C THR A 93 4.46 -2.77 3.92
N SER A 94 5.00 -1.95 3.03
CA SER A 94 4.31 -0.82 2.41
C SER A 94 3.11 -1.21 1.53
N ASP A 95 3.18 -2.34 0.82
CA ASP A 95 2.08 -2.80 -0.03
C ASP A 95 0.90 -3.28 0.82
N VAL A 96 1.16 -4.02 1.90
CA VAL A 96 0.13 -4.44 2.87
C VAL A 96 -0.49 -3.22 3.56
N GLU A 97 0.32 -2.21 3.93
CA GLU A 97 -0.16 -0.98 4.56
C GLU A 97 -1.07 -0.18 3.61
N SER A 98 -0.70 -0.08 2.32
CA SER A 98 -1.52 0.61 1.32
C SER A 98 -2.90 -0.03 1.12
N LEU A 99 -3.01 -1.35 1.25
CA LEU A 99 -4.28 -2.09 1.23
C LEU A 99 -5.15 -1.75 2.43
N SER A 100 -4.56 -1.71 3.62
CA SER A 100 -5.28 -1.33 4.82
C SER A 100 -5.82 0.10 4.75
N ASP A 101 -5.00 1.04 4.27
CA ASP A 101 -5.42 2.43 4.08
C ASP A 101 -6.62 2.53 3.14
N ALA A 102 -6.65 1.75 2.07
CA ALA A 102 -7.79 1.72 1.17
C ALA A 102 -9.04 1.10 1.80
N LEU A 103 -8.90 0.05 2.60
CA LEU A 103 -10.03 -0.59 3.29
C LEU A 103 -10.56 0.31 4.41
N SER A 104 -9.67 0.86 5.23
CA SER A 104 -10.04 1.64 6.41
C SER A 104 -10.45 3.08 6.09
N SER A 105 -9.72 3.79 5.25
CA SER A 105 -10.00 5.19 4.91
C SER A 105 -10.61 5.38 3.54
N GLY A 106 -10.40 4.45 2.60
CA GLY A 106 -10.88 4.56 1.22
C GLY A 106 -12.36 4.19 1.08
N VAL A 107 -12.67 2.90 1.17
CA VAL A 107 -14.02 2.37 0.86
C VAL A 107 -15.07 2.88 1.85
N VAL A 108 -14.76 2.88 3.16
CA VAL A 108 -15.72 3.29 4.20
C VAL A 108 -16.05 4.78 4.08
N VAL A 109 -15.05 5.62 3.83
CA VAL A 109 -15.25 7.07 3.63
C VAL A 109 -16.09 7.32 2.39
N ILE A 110 -15.79 6.66 1.26
CA ILE A 110 -16.56 6.81 0.02
C ILE A 110 -18.04 6.42 0.23
N LEU A 111 -18.30 5.28 0.87
CA LEU A 111 -19.67 4.85 1.18
C LEU A 111 -20.36 5.85 2.11
N GLY A 112 -19.66 6.31 3.15
CA GLY A 112 -20.15 7.33 4.08
C GLY A 112 -20.54 8.63 3.38
N ASP A 113 -19.71 9.08 2.44
CA ASP A 113 -19.91 10.30 1.67
C ASP A 113 -21.06 10.18 0.66
N VAL A 114 -21.19 9.03 0.00
CA VAL A 114 -22.36 8.76 -0.88
C VAL A 114 -23.67 8.81 -0.09
N PHE A 115 -23.74 8.15 1.06
CA PHE A 115 -24.93 8.24 1.93
C PHE A 115 -25.16 9.67 2.41
N ARG A 116 -24.11 10.38 2.81
CA ARG A 116 -24.21 11.78 3.23
C ARG A 116 -24.79 12.66 2.14
N LEU A 117 -24.31 12.53 0.88
CA LEU A 117 -24.84 13.26 -0.28
C LEU A 117 -26.31 12.95 -0.53
N VAL A 118 -26.72 11.68 -0.44
CA VAL A 118 -28.13 11.28 -0.58
C VAL A 118 -29.01 11.93 0.48
N PHE A 119 -28.60 11.93 1.75
CA PHE A 119 -29.35 12.58 2.82
C PHE A 119 -29.38 14.11 2.70
N ILE A 120 -28.26 14.74 2.34
CA ILE A 120 -28.23 16.18 2.07
C ILE A 120 -29.21 16.52 0.94
N GLY A 121 -29.14 15.77 -0.18
CA GLY A 121 -30.07 15.94 -1.30
C GLY A 121 -31.53 15.79 -0.87
N TYR A 122 -31.84 14.73 -0.12
CA TYR A 122 -33.20 14.51 0.41
C TYR A 122 -33.69 15.71 1.24
N PHE A 123 -32.92 16.20 2.19
CA PHE A 123 -33.31 17.36 3.01
C PHE A 123 -33.41 18.65 2.18
N MET A 124 -32.49 18.89 1.24
CA MET A 124 -32.57 20.06 0.35
C MET A 124 -33.85 20.07 -0.48
N PHE A 125 -34.17 18.96 -1.15
CA PHE A 125 -35.40 18.84 -1.93
C PHE A 125 -36.68 18.92 -1.07
N SER A 126 -36.65 18.39 0.15
CA SER A 126 -37.78 18.47 1.09
C SER A 126 -38.04 19.88 1.62
N LEU A 127 -37.01 20.74 1.67
CA LEU A 127 -37.14 22.13 2.13
C LEU A 127 -37.55 23.09 1.02
N ASN A 128 -36.83 23.08 -0.10
CA ASN A 128 -37.15 23.90 -1.28
C ASN A 128 -36.47 23.31 -2.52
N TRP A 129 -37.29 22.78 -3.45
CA TRP A 129 -36.75 22.14 -4.66
C TRP A 129 -36.01 23.09 -5.59
N VAL A 130 -36.43 24.39 -5.66
CA VAL A 130 -35.80 25.41 -6.51
C VAL A 130 -34.37 25.70 -6.04
N LEU A 131 -34.20 25.94 -4.74
CA LEU A 131 -32.87 26.18 -4.16
C LEU A 131 -31.98 24.92 -4.22
N ALA A 132 -32.56 23.73 -4.11
CA ALA A 132 -31.85 22.47 -4.30
C ALA A 132 -31.30 22.38 -5.74
N VAL A 133 -32.09 22.63 -6.75
CA VAL A 133 -31.65 22.65 -8.15
C VAL A 133 -30.61 23.72 -8.40
N VAL A 134 -30.78 24.95 -7.87
CA VAL A 134 -29.78 26.01 -7.98
C VAL A 134 -28.43 25.59 -7.40
N THR A 135 -28.42 24.94 -6.25
CA THR A 135 -27.19 24.44 -5.61
C THR A 135 -26.54 23.35 -6.43
N ILE A 136 -27.32 22.39 -6.91
CA ILE A 136 -26.82 21.25 -7.70
C ILE A 136 -26.33 21.70 -9.08
N LEU A 137 -26.91 22.76 -9.67
CA LEU A 137 -26.51 23.28 -10.98
C LEU A 137 -25.06 23.81 -11.00
N VAL A 138 -24.49 24.14 -9.84
CA VAL A 138 -23.07 24.56 -9.72
C VAL A 138 -22.13 23.35 -9.72
N MET A 139 -22.65 22.15 -9.41
CA MET A 139 -21.85 20.93 -9.34
C MET A 139 -21.10 20.59 -10.64
N PRO A 140 -21.70 20.64 -11.84
CA PRO A 140 -21.01 20.36 -13.09
C PRO A 140 -19.77 21.24 -13.29
N LEU A 141 -19.85 22.53 -12.91
CA LEU A 141 -18.71 23.44 -13.00
C LEU A 141 -17.58 23.02 -12.07
N MET A 142 -17.90 22.62 -10.85
CA MET A 142 -16.92 22.11 -9.88
C MET A 142 -16.25 20.83 -10.35
N VAL A 143 -17.04 19.89 -10.87
CA VAL A 143 -16.56 18.63 -11.46
C VAL A 143 -15.63 18.93 -12.65
N TRP A 144 -16.01 19.84 -13.54
CA TRP A 144 -15.20 20.24 -14.69
C TRP A 144 -13.84 20.84 -14.25
N VAL A 145 -13.82 21.75 -13.27
CA VAL A 145 -12.58 22.34 -12.74
C VAL A 145 -11.70 21.26 -12.10
N THR A 146 -12.30 20.30 -11.38
CA THR A 146 -11.56 19.20 -10.76
C THR A 146 -10.92 18.30 -11.83
N PHE A 147 -11.64 17.93 -12.89
CA PHE A 147 -11.08 17.14 -13.99
C PHE A 147 -9.99 17.90 -14.74
N TRP A 148 -10.20 19.19 -15.02
CA TRP A 148 -9.19 20.05 -15.66
C TRP A 148 -7.91 20.09 -14.83
N PHE A 149 -8.02 20.36 -13.54
CA PHE A 149 -6.89 20.36 -12.61
C PHE A 149 -6.16 19.02 -12.62
N ARG A 150 -6.89 17.91 -12.45
CA ARG A 150 -6.33 16.57 -12.41
C ARG A 150 -5.51 16.23 -13.64
N ASN A 151 -6.04 16.52 -14.82
CA ASN A 151 -5.35 16.22 -16.06
C ASN A 151 -4.03 17.01 -16.20
N ASN A 152 -4.04 18.32 -15.86
CA ASN A 152 -2.85 19.14 -15.96
C ASN A 152 -1.81 18.84 -14.87
N VAL A 153 -2.26 18.64 -13.64
CA VAL A 153 -1.37 18.33 -12.51
C VAL A 153 -0.70 16.96 -12.68
N ARG A 154 -1.36 15.97 -13.27
CA ARG A 154 -0.82 14.62 -13.47
C ARG A 154 0.48 14.65 -14.29
N GLU A 155 0.54 15.47 -15.32
CA GLU A 155 1.74 15.61 -16.15
C GLU A 155 2.89 16.27 -15.37
N GLN A 156 2.58 17.31 -14.58
CA GLN A 156 3.56 17.98 -13.75
C GLN A 156 4.10 17.07 -12.63
N TYR A 157 3.25 16.22 -12.06
CA TYR A 157 3.70 15.21 -11.12
C TYR A 157 4.67 14.21 -11.74
N ARG A 158 4.41 13.79 -12.99
CA ARG A 158 5.32 12.88 -13.70
C ARG A 158 6.67 13.57 -13.95
N GLU A 159 6.67 14.81 -14.40
CA GLU A 159 7.88 15.60 -14.59
C GLU A 159 8.65 15.77 -13.28
N THR A 160 7.97 16.12 -12.20
CA THR A 160 8.60 16.27 -10.88
C THR A 160 9.22 14.96 -10.39
N ARG A 161 8.55 13.81 -10.61
CA ARG A 161 9.09 12.49 -10.25
C ARG A 161 10.32 12.11 -11.09
N GLU A 162 10.33 12.48 -12.34
CA GLU A 162 11.49 12.26 -13.22
C GLU A 162 12.68 13.07 -12.72
N GLN A 163 12.49 14.33 -12.40
CA GLN A 163 13.56 15.18 -11.89
C GLN A 163 14.07 14.72 -10.52
N ILE A 164 13.20 14.29 -9.61
CA ILE A 164 13.65 13.76 -8.32
C ILE A 164 14.39 12.42 -8.48
N SER A 165 14.01 11.59 -9.46
CA SER A 165 14.73 10.36 -9.79
C SER A 165 16.14 10.67 -10.31
N ARG A 166 16.29 11.65 -11.21
CA ARG A 166 17.59 12.14 -11.69
C ARG A 166 18.47 12.66 -10.55
N LEU A 167 17.87 13.45 -9.65
CA LEU A 167 18.56 13.99 -8.47
C LEU A 167 19.06 12.86 -7.55
N ASN A 168 18.19 11.87 -7.25
CA ASN A 168 18.56 10.75 -6.41
C ASN A 168 19.66 9.89 -7.04
N SER A 169 19.59 9.62 -8.36
CA SER A 169 20.62 8.88 -9.08
C SER A 169 21.95 9.61 -9.04
N PHE A 170 21.95 10.93 -9.26
CA PHE A 170 23.15 11.76 -9.17
C PHE A 170 23.77 11.70 -7.77
N ILE A 171 22.97 11.89 -6.72
CA ILE A 171 23.43 11.83 -5.33
C ILE A 171 24.00 10.44 -5.02
N GLN A 172 23.29 9.37 -5.38
CA GLN A 172 23.74 8.00 -5.13
C GLN A 172 25.07 7.70 -5.83
N GLU A 173 25.22 8.07 -7.10
CA GLU A 173 26.45 7.89 -7.88
C GLU A 173 27.62 8.63 -7.24
N HIS A 174 27.43 9.91 -6.90
CA HIS A 174 28.50 10.76 -6.39
C HIS A 174 28.87 10.43 -4.94
N VAL A 175 27.89 10.05 -4.09
CA VAL A 175 28.19 9.60 -2.72
C VAL A 175 28.97 8.29 -2.75
N THR A 176 28.59 7.34 -3.63
CA THR A 176 29.30 6.08 -3.79
C THR A 176 30.69 6.28 -4.38
N GLY A 177 30.80 7.18 -5.38
CA GLY A 177 32.06 7.52 -6.07
C GLY A 177 32.82 8.71 -5.47
N MET A 178 32.50 9.15 -4.24
CA MET A 178 33.07 10.37 -3.66
C MET A 178 34.62 10.38 -3.65
N HIS A 179 35.23 9.23 -3.42
CA HIS A 179 36.69 9.10 -3.45
C HIS A 179 37.28 9.46 -4.83
N ILE A 180 36.58 9.21 -5.92
CA ILE A 180 36.98 9.59 -7.28
C ILE A 180 36.88 11.11 -7.45
N VAL A 181 35.74 11.70 -7.01
CA VAL A 181 35.51 13.15 -7.09
C VAL A 181 36.63 13.90 -6.37
N GLN A 182 36.94 13.48 -5.14
CA GLN A 182 38.01 14.08 -4.31
C GLN A 182 39.40 13.83 -4.88
N LEU A 183 39.70 12.60 -5.37
CA LEU A 183 40.99 12.27 -5.96
C LEU A 183 41.34 13.19 -7.16
N PHE A 184 40.33 13.53 -7.96
CA PHE A 184 40.48 14.39 -9.14
C PHE A 184 40.16 15.87 -8.89
N ASN A 185 39.90 16.28 -7.63
CA ASN A 185 39.55 17.66 -7.23
C ASN A 185 38.40 18.23 -8.09
N ARG A 186 37.31 17.45 -8.27
CA ARG A 186 36.18 17.81 -9.13
C ARG A 186 34.96 18.32 -8.36
N GLU A 187 35.07 18.63 -7.08
CA GLU A 187 33.97 18.99 -6.19
C GLU A 187 33.18 20.19 -6.71
N GLU A 188 33.87 21.24 -7.20
CA GLU A 188 33.20 22.43 -7.71
C GLU A 188 32.45 22.17 -9.03
N GLU A 189 32.98 21.29 -9.89
CA GLU A 189 32.32 20.97 -11.14
C GLU A 189 31.08 20.09 -10.91
N GLU A 190 31.20 19.09 -10.04
CA GLU A 190 30.07 18.23 -9.69
C GLU A 190 29.00 19.01 -8.90
N MET A 191 29.41 19.99 -8.08
CA MET A 191 28.47 20.91 -7.43
C MET A 191 27.69 21.75 -8.45
N ARG A 192 28.34 22.24 -9.51
CA ARG A 192 27.63 22.98 -10.58
C ARG A 192 26.62 22.08 -11.33
N ARG A 193 26.98 20.82 -11.60
CA ARG A 193 26.07 19.83 -12.21
C ARG A 193 24.88 19.54 -11.30
N PHE A 194 25.15 19.33 -10.01
CA PHE A 194 24.10 19.15 -8.99
C PHE A 194 23.15 20.35 -8.95
N GLN A 195 23.67 21.57 -8.94
CA GLN A 195 22.86 22.79 -8.96
C GLN A 195 21.94 22.84 -10.19
N GLY A 196 22.43 22.47 -11.37
CA GLY A 196 21.61 22.39 -12.59
C GLY A 196 20.44 21.41 -12.46
N ILE A 197 20.71 20.19 -11.98
CA ILE A 197 19.68 19.17 -11.75
C ILE A 197 18.67 19.64 -10.69
N ASN A 198 19.16 20.25 -9.61
CA ASN A 198 18.31 20.78 -8.54
C ASN A 198 17.46 21.95 -9.00
N ASP A 199 17.96 22.80 -9.91
CA ASP A 199 17.18 23.88 -10.53
C ASP A 199 16.07 23.34 -11.45
N ASP A 200 16.35 22.31 -12.24
CA ASP A 200 15.33 21.60 -13.05
C ASP A 200 14.23 21.01 -12.16
N HIS A 201 14.61 20.35 -11.07
CA HIS A 201 13.67 19.84 -10.08
C HIS A 201 12.82 20.96 -9.46
N ARG A 202 13.46 22.06 -9.05
CA ARG A 202 12.78 23.23 -8.51
C ARG A 202 11.78 23.80 -9.52
N ALA A 203 12.17 23.96 -10.78
CA ALA A 203 11.32 24.50 -11.83
C ALA A 203 10.09 23.60 -12.07
N ALA A 204 10.27 22.29 -12.15
CA ALA A 204 9.17 21.31 -12.27
C ALA A 204 8.22 21.39 -11.06
N HIS A 205 8.77 21.49 -9.84
CA HIS A 205 7.96 21.61 -8.63
C HIS A 205 7.17 22.91 -8.55
N ILE A 206 7.76 24.04 -8.95
CA ILE A 206 7.06 25.35 -9.01
C ILE A 206 5.86 25.30 -9.96
N LYS A 207 5.99 24.64 -11.13
CA LYS A 207 4.86 24.43 -12.05
C LYS A 207 3.73 23.65 -11.38
N SER A 208 4.05 22.61 -10.63
CA SER A 208 3.06 21.84 -9.87
C SER A 208 2.34 22.73 -8.83
N ILE A 209 3.11 23.51 -8.05
CA ILE A 209 2.57 24.46 -7.05
C ILE A 209 1.63 25.48 -7.70
N PHE A 210 1.94 25.96 -8.91
CA PHE A 210 1.08 26.91 -9.63
C PHE A 210 -0.32 26.35 -9.89
N TYR A 211 -0.44 25.08 -10.31
CA TYR A 211 -1.76 24.46 -10.49
C TYR A 211 -2.54 24.32 -9.18
N TYR A 212 -1.86 23.99 -8.07
CA TYR A 212 -2.48 23.96 -6.75
C TYR A 212 -2.91 25.35 -6.28
N ALA A 213 -2.09 26.36 -6.54
CA ALA A 213 -2.39 27.74 -6.18
C ALA A 213 -3.63 28.30 -6.91
N ILE A 214 -3.95 27.76 -8.10
CA ILE A 214 -5.18 28.11 -8.82
C ILE A 214 -6.36 27.23 -8.33
N PHE A 215 -6.14 25.94 -8.15
CA PHE A 215 -7.20 24.97 -7.86
C PHE A 215 -7.99 25.29 -6.59
N TRP A 216 -7.30 25.45 -5.45
CA TRP A 216 -7.96 25.67 -4.17
C TRP A 216 -8.79 26.97 -4.11
N PRO A 217 -8.28 28.11 -4.59
CA PRO A 217 -9.11 29.31 -4.71
C PRO A 217 -10.29 29.15 -5.67
N SER A 218 -10.10 28.45 -6.81
CA SER A 218 -11.19 28.21 -7.76
C SER A 218 -12.33 27.43 -7.15
N ILE A 219 -12.05 26.34 -6.43
CA ILE A 219 -13.05 25.56 -5.70
C ILE A 219 -13.79 26.43 -4.68
N ARG A 220 -13.06 27.27 -3.95
CA ARG A 220 -13.65 28.21 -2.97
C ARG A 220 -14.53 29.27 -3.63
N ILE A 221 -14.11 29.82 -4.77
CA ILE A 221 -14.89 30.79 -5.54
C ILE A 221 -16.18 30.14 -6.04
N ILE A 222 -16.11 28.94 -6.61
CA ILE A 222 -17.29 28.20 -7.11
C ILE A 222 -18.26 27.91 -5.96
N SER A 223 -17.76 27.47 -4.81
CA SER A 223 -18.59 27.23 -3.63
C SER A 223 -19.28 28.51 -3.12
N ASN A 224 -18.57 29.65 -3.16
CA ASN A 224 -19.13 30.94 -2.78
C ASN A 224 -20.13 31.49 -3.83
N ILE A 225 -19.94 31.20 -5.13
CA ILE A 225 -20.92 31.50 -6.18
C ILE A 225 -22.21 30.71 -5.91
N ALA A 226 -22.12 29.42 -5.57
CA ALA A 226 -23.28 28.63 -5.19
C ALA A 226 -24.00 29.24 -3.98
N LEU A 227 -23.25 29.65 -2.96
CA LEU A 227 -23.82 30.35 -1.80
C LEU A 227 -24.49 31.66 -2.16
N GLY A 228 -23.83 32.49 -3.01
CA GLY A 228 -24.38 33.73 -3.53
C GLY A 228 -25.68 33.51 -4.33
N ALA A 229 -25.72 32.45 -5.15
CA ALA A 229 -26.93 32.09 -5.90
C ALA A 229 -28.07 31.67 -4.96
N VAL A 230 -27.77 30.86 -3.92
CA VAL A 230 -28.77 30.48 -2.90
C VAL A 230 -29.30 31.72 -2.19
N LEU A 231 -28.44 32.67 -1.80
CA LEU A 231 -28.85 33.92 -1.17
C LEU A 231 -29.67 34.81 -2.12
N TRP A 232 -29.27 34.92 -3.38
CA TRP A 232 -29.99 35.73 -4.38
C TRP A 232 -31.37 35.17 -4.68
N PHE A 233 -31.44 33.92 -5.10
CA PHE A 233 -32.73 33.31 -5.46
C PHE A 233 -33.63 33.07 -4.22
N GLY A 234 -33.03 32.70 -3.07
CA GLY A 234 -33.76 32.57 -1.82
C GLY A 234 -34.26 33.91 -1.29
N GLY A 235 -33.42 34.97 -1.37
CA GLY A 235 -33.80 36.33 -1.00
C GLY A 235 -34.93 36.84 -1.86
N LEU A 236 -34.87 36.67 -3.18
CA LEU A 236 -35.98 37.04 -4.08
C LEU A 236 -37.31 36.33 -3.74
N GLN A 237 -37.27 35.02 -3.45
CA GLN A 237 -38.44 34.26 -3.03
C GLN A 237 -39.00 34.76 -1.68
N ALA A 238 -38.11 35.09 -0.73
CA ALA A 238 -38.55 35.63 0.57
C ALA A 238 -39.21 37.03 0.45
N ILE A 239 -38.65 37.90 -0.38
CA ILE A 239 -39.19 39.26 -0.62
C ILE A 239 -40.52 39.17 -1.40
N ALA A 240 -40.64 38.22 -2.33
CA ALA A 240 -41.87 38.01 -3.13
C ALA A 240 -43.03 37.41 -2.33
N GLY A 241 -42.85 37.21 -1.03
CA GLY A 241 -43.93 36.68 -0.16
C GLY A 241 -44.18 35.17 -0.34
N SER A 242 -43.22 34.45 -0.96
CA SER A 242 -43.28 33.01 -1.06
C SER A 242 -43.04 32.34 0.32
N ALA A 243 -43.43 31.07 0.45
CA ALA A 243 -43.29 30.30 1.71
C ALA A 243 -41.85 30.03 2.16
N LEU A 244 -40.86 30.79 1.64
CA LEU A 244 -39.45 30.67 2.03
C LEU A 244 -39.18 31.43 3.33
N THR A 245 -38.86 30.69 4.39
CA THR A 245 -38.55 31.22 5.71
C THR A 245 -37.06 31.54 5.88
N LEU A 246 -36.72 32.38 6.85
CA LEU A 246 -35.35 32.68 7.21
C LEU A 246 -34.59 31.43 7.64
N GLY A 247 -35.24 30.51 8.37
CA GLY A 247 -34.67 29.26 8.78
C GLY A 247 -34.28 28.35 7.60
N VAL A 248 -35.17 28.28 6.57
CA VAL A 248 -34.86 27.55 5.34
C VAL A 248 -33.63 28.11 4.64
N LEU A 249 -33.52 29.45 4.53
CA LEU A 249 -32.33 30.08 3.90
C LEU A 249 -31.03 29.74 4.65
N ILE A 250 -31.06 29.82 5.98
CA ILE A 250 -29.89 29.47 6.81
C ILE A 250 -29.53 27.97 6.70
N ALA A 251 -30.54 27.09 6.64
CA ALA A 251 -30.32 25.66 6.43
C ALA A 251 -29.68 25.41 5.05
N PHE A 252 -30.13 26.08 3.99
CA PHE A 252 -29.53 25.94 2.66
C PHE A 252 -28.08 26.41 2.60
N ILE A 253 -27.71 27.48 3.30
CA ILE A 253 -26.32 27.91 3.44
C ILE A 253 -25.44 26.80 4.04
N GLN A 254 -25.95 26.12 5.07
CA GLN A 254 -25.24 25.02 5.71
C GLN A 254 -25.19 23.78 4.79
N TYR A 255 -26.29 23.42 4.12
CA TYR A 255 -26.31 22.32 3.17
C TYR A 255 -25.39 22.57 1.97
N ALA A 256 -25.38 23.76 1.40
CA ALA A 256 -24.49 24.12 0.30
C ALA A 256 -23.00 23.90 0.68
N ARG A 257 -22.60 24.27 1.90
CA ARG A 257 -21.24 24.01 2.39
C ARG A 257 -20.96 22.52 2.56
N GLN A 258 -21.89 21.75 3.17
CA GLN A 258 -21.73 20.31 3.41
C GLN A 258 -21.78 19.50 2.13
N PHE A 259 -22.47 19.96 1.09
CA PHE A 259 -22.63 19.25 -0.17
C PHE A 259 -21.35 19.13 -0.98
N PHE A 260 -20.45 20.10 -0.89
CA PHE A 260 -19.21 20.13 -1.66
C PHE A 260 -18.03 19.41 -0.97
N GLU A 261 -18.12 19.09 0.32
CA GLU A 261 -17.06 18.36 1.06
C GLU A 261 -16.84 16.96 0.51
N PRO A 262 -17.85 16.10 0.34
CA PRO A 262 -17.68 14.73 -0.15
C PRO A 262 -17.05 14.66 -1.55
N ILE A 263 -17.32 15.63 -2.41
CA ILE A 263 -16.76 15.65 -3.78
C ILE A 263 -15.24 15.83 -3.75
N ARG A 264 -14.78 16.67 -2.83
CA ARG A 264 -13.33 16.87 -2.61
C ARG A 264 -12.69 15.60 -2.03
N ASP A 265 -13.34 14.97 -1.07
CA ASP A 265 -12.82 13.79 -0.38
C ASP A 265 -12.76 12.58 -1.32
N LEU A 266 -13.75 12.37 -2.19
CA LEU A 266 -13.72 11.38 -3.27
C LEU A 266 -12.50 11.51 -4.19
N SER A 267 -12.10 12.75 -4.50
CA SER A 267 -10.92 12.99 -5.34
C SER A 267 -9.62 12.54 -4.66
N ASN A 268 -9.50 12.74 -3.36
CA ASN A 268 -8.35 12.31 -2.58
C ASN A 268 -8.29 10.78 -2.42
N GLN A 269 -9.46 10.14 -2.23
CA GLN A 269 -9.55 8.69 -2.04
C GLN A 269 -9.21 7.89 -3.30
N TYR A 270 -9.37 8.46 -4.48
CA TYR A 270 -9.03 7.77 -5.73
C TYR A 270 -7.55 7.38 -5.79
N ASP A 271 -6.63 8.26 -5.38
CA ASP A 271 -5.19 7.96 -5.38
C ASP A 271 -4.85 6.86 -4.37
N THR A 272 -5.51 6.85 -3.21
CA THR A 272 -5.38 5.80 -2.19
C THR A 272 -5.82 4.45 -2.73
N LEU A 273 -6.99 4.39 -3.38
CA LEU A 273 -7.49 3.16 -4.00
C LEU A 273 -6.56 2.67 -5.12
N GLN A 274 -6.04 3.55 -5.96
CA GLN A 274 -5.12 3.17 -7.04
C GLN A 274 -3.80 2.57 -6.50
N LYS A 275 -3.24 3.16 -5.44
CA LYS A 275 -2.04 2.61 -4.78
C LYS A 275 -2.32 1.24 -4.16
N ALA A 276 -3.47 1.10 -3.52
CA ALA A 276 -3.88 -0.15 -2.92
C ALA A 276 -4.12 -1.26 -3.95
N MET A 277 -4.76 -0.95 -5.08
CA MET A 277 -4.93 -1.93 -6.17
C MET A 277 -3.59 -2.43 -6.71
N ALA A 278 -2.64 -1.51 -6.94
CA ALA A 278 -1.30 -1.89 -7.36
C ALA A 278 -0.54 -2.69 -6.29
N GLY A 279 -0.73 -2.37 -5.00
CA GLY A 279 -0.19 -3.14 -3.87
C GLY A 279 -0.81 -4.53 -3.79
N ALA A 280 -2.15 -4.62 -3.95
CA ALA A 280 -2.88 -5.88 -3.97
C ALA A 280 -2.37 -6.82 -5.08
N GLU A 281 -2.28 -6.32 -6.31
CA GLU A 281 -1.77 -7.09 -7.44
C GLU A 281 -0.40 -7.69 -7.12
N ARG A 282 0.55 -6.90 -6.62
CA ARG A 282 1.89 -7.40 -6.27
C ARG A 282 1.91 -8.41 -5.12
N ILE A 283 0.99 -8.27 -4.15
CA ILE A 283 0.88 -9.21 -3.02
C ILE A 283 0.28 -10.53 -3.51
N PHE A 284 -0.81 -10.47 -4.28
CA PHE A 284 -1.46 -11.68 -4.79
C PHE A 284 -0.58 -12.40 -5.81
N ASP A 285 0.12 -11.68 -6.69
CA ASP A 285 1.15 -12.26 -7.56
C ASP A 285 2.19 -13.05 -6.74
N LEU A 286 2.64 -12.49 -5.60
CA LEU A 286 3.58 -13.19 -4.73
C LEU A 286 2.96 -14.42 -4.08
N LEU A 287 1.71 -14.33 -3.61
CA LEU A 287 1.03 -15.45 -2.95
C LEU A 287 0.63 -16.57 -3.91
N ASP A 288 0.38 -16.23 -5.17
CA ASP A 288 0.05 -17.18 -6.24
C ASP A 288 1.32 -17.82 -6.85
N GLU A 289 2.51 -17.24 -6.61
CA GLU A 289 3.79 -17.76 -7.07
C GLU A 289 4.22 -18.94 -6.18
N ASP A 290 3.86 -20.14 -6.57
CA ASP A 290 4.24 -21.37 -5.86
C ASP A 290 5.46 -22.02 -6.50
N HIS A 291 6.60 -21.86 -5.86
CA HIS A 291 7.86 -22.51 -6.20
C HIS A 291 8.26 -23.55 -5.15
N SER A 292 7.31 -24.01 -4.32
CA SER A 292 7.58 -25.01 -3.31
C SER A 292 8.26 -26.23 -3.93
N LEU A 293 9.29 -26.75 -3.27
CA LEU A 293 9.90 -27.99 -3.69
C LEU A 293 8.89 -29.12 -3.55
N ASP A 294 8.72 -29.92 -4.59
CA ASP A 294 7.82 -31.07 -4.58
C ASP A 294 8.18 -32.02 -3.43
N GLU A 295 7.36 -32.05 -2.41
CA GLU A 295 7.47 -33.09 -1.39
C GLU A 295 6.85 -34.39 -1.91
N ALA A 296 7.50 -35.51 -1.62
CA ALA A 296 6.98 -36.81 -1.98
C ALA A 296 5.58 -37.03 -1.36
N SER A 297 4.63 -37.53 -2.15
CA SER A 297 3.26 -37.82 -1.67
C SER A 297 3.25 -38.80 -0.48
N GLU A 298 4.22 -39.72 -0.44
CA GLU A 298 4.47 -40.65 0.64
C GLU A 298 5.96 -40.59 1.03
N PRO A 299 6.34 -39.64 1.90
CA PRO A 299 7.74 -39.48 2.27
C PRO A 299 8.23 -40.63 3.13
N VAL A 300 9.43 -41.09 2.84
CA VAL A 300 10.14 -42.09 3.63
C VAL A 300 10.71 -41.42 4.88
N GLU A 301 10.44 -41.97 6.05
CA GLU A 301 11.04 -41.53 7.31
C GLU A 301 12.41 -42.18 7.51
N LEU A 302 13.39 -41.40 7.94
CA LEU A 302 14.72 -41.91 8.32
C LEU A 302 14.86 -41.89 9.85
N ASP A 303 14.56 -43.00 10.51
CA ASP A 303 14.71 -43.13 11.98
C ASP A 303 16.14 -43.08 12.46
N ARG A 304 17.07 -43.63 11.71
CA ARG A 304 18.52 -43.65 12.00
C ARG A 304 19.33 -43.51 10.73
N VAL A 305 20.07 -42.43 10.63
CA VAL A 305 20.99 -42.19 9.53
C VAL A 305 22.37 -42.75 9.87
N LYS A 306 22.90 -43.64 9.04
CA LYS A 306 24.26 -44.16 9.12
C LYS A 306 25.26 -43.21 8.51
N GLY A 307 24.82 -42.41 7.53
CA GLY A 307 25.58 -41.35 6.91
C GLY A 307 26.30 -41.75 5.61
N ARG A 308 25.82 -42.78 4.91
CA ARG A 308 26.30 -43.09 3.56
C ARG A 308 25.69 -42.12 2.56
N ILE A 309 26.53 -41.37 1.85
CA ILE A 309 26.12 -40.40 0.83
C ILE A 309 26.58 -40.90 -0.54
N GLU A 310 25.69 -40.91 -1.51
CA GLU A 310 26.00 -41.36 -2.86
C GLU A 310 25.42 -40.41 -3.93
N PHE A 311 26.30 -39.89 -4.78
CA PHE A 311 25.95 -39.15 -5.98
C PHE A 311 26.04 -40.07 -7.20
N ARG A 312 24.99 -40.16 -8.01
CA ARG A 312 24.91 -40.98 -9.23
C ARG A 312 24.56 -40.14 -10.44
N ASN A 313 25.52 -39.92 -11.31
CA ASN A 313 25.39 -39.21 -12.58
C ASN A 313 24.64 -37.87 -12.42
N VAL A 314 25.02 -37.06 -11.43
CA VAL A 314 24.35 -35.82 -11.06
C VAL A 314 24.73 -34.70 -12.00
N TRP A 315 23.71 -34.07 -12.59
CA TRP A 315 23.82 -32.86 -13.41
C TRP A 315 23.00 -31.75 -12.79
N PHE A 316 23.61 -30.56 -12.67
CA PHE A 316 22.95 -29.40 -12.08
C PHE A 316 23.39 -28.10 -12.74
N ALA A 317 22.41 -27.23 -13.01
CA ALA A 317 22.56 -25.83 -13.44
C ALA A 317 21.67 -24.93 -12.61
N TYR A 318 22.13 -23.73 -12.26
CA TYR A 318 21.31 -22.68 -11.61
C TYR A 318 20.39 -21.98 -12.61
N GLU A 319 20.87 -21.78 -13.84
CA GLU A 319 20.22 -21.03 -14.91
C GLU A 319 20.35 -21.74 -16.25
N GLU A 320 19.51 -21.32 -17.18
CA GLU A 320 19.63 -21.65 -18.61
C GLU A 320 20.37 -20.52 -19.34
N ASP A 321 21.11 -20.85 -20.37
CA ASP A 321 21.72 -19.86 -21.26
C ASP A 321 20.66 -19.12 -22.11
N ASN A 322 21.07 -18.09 -22.86
CA ASN A 322 20.18 -17.32 -23.73
C ASN A 322 19.50 -18.15 -24.85
N ALA A 323 19.94 -19.39 -25.05
CA ALA A 323 19.36 -20.34 -26.01
C ALA A 323 18.47 -21.39 -25.34
N GLY A 324 18.24 -21.29 -24.02
CA GLY A 324 17.43 -22.24 -23.26
C GLY A 324 18.16 -23.53 -22.91
N ASN A 325 19.49 -23.57 -23.00
CA ASN A 325 20.26 -24.73 -22.59
C ASN A 325 20.77 -24.51 -21.16
N PRO A 326 20.77 -25.57 -20.29
CA PRO A 326 21.29 -25.46 -18.94
C PRO A 326 22.78 -25.13 -18.92
N ASP A 327 23.16 -24.05 -18.20
CA ASP A 327 24.57 -23.76 -17.91
C ASP A 327 25.08 -24.66 -16.78
N TRP A 328 25.55 -25.85 -17.19
CA TRP A 328 25.89 -26.92 -16.28
C TRP A 328 27.08 -26.58 -15.36
N ILE A 329 26.81 -26.46 -14.07
CA ILE A 329 27.84 -26.34 -13.01
C ILE A 329 28.33 -27.71 -12.58
N LEU A 330 27.40 -28.70 -12.40
CA LEU A 330 27.77 -30.09 -12.15
C LEU A 330 27.48 -30.90 -13.42
N LYS A 331 28.48 -31.69 -13.87
CA LYS A 331 28.41 -32.51 -15.08
C LYS A 331 28.80 -33.93 -14.73
N ASP A 332 27.84 -34.85 -14.74
CA ASP A 332 28.03 -36.27 -14.53
C ASP A 332 28.82 -36.64 -13.26
N VAL A 333 28.47 -35.93 -12.14
CA VAL A 333 29.16 -36.11 -10.88
C VAL A 333 28.70 -37.41 -10.21
N SER A 334 29.65 -38.33 -9.95
CA SER A 334 29.40 -39.61 -9.28
C SER A 334 30.52 -39.90 -8.27
N PHE A 335 30.13 -40.10 -7.02
CA PHE A 335 31.01 -40.52 -5.94
C PHE A 335 30.22 -41.06 -4.77
N THR A 336 30.90 -41.80 -3.86
CA THR A 336 30.30 -42.32 -2.64
C THR A 336 31.17 -41.94 -1.45
N VAL A 337 30.56 -41.55 -0.35
CA VAL A 337 31.20 -41.39 0.96
C VAL A 337 30.57 -42.38 1.91
N GLU A 338 31.42 -43.28 2.46
CA GLU A 338 30.95 -44.32 3.38
C GLU A 338 30.77 -43.76 4.81
N PRO A 339 29.94 -44.42 5.66
CA PRO A 339 29.76 -43.98 7.04
C PRO A 339 31.10 -43.83 7.80
N GLY A 340 31.30 -42.70 8.46
CA GLY A 340 32.53 -42.38 9.21
C GLY A 340 33.72 -41.95 8.37
N GLU A 341 33.54 -41.88 7.06
CA GLU A 341 34.57 -41.38 6.16
C GLU A 341 34.61 -39.85 6.09
N THR A 342 35.78 -39.28 5.88
CA THR A 342 35.96 -37.84 5.59
C THR A 342 36.38 -37.69 4.15
N ALA A 343 35.54 -36.93 3.38
CA ALA A 343 35.81 -36.64 1.97
C ALA A 343 36.16 -35.15 1.81
N ALA A 344 37.18 -34.84 1.01
CA ALA A 344 37.55 -33.48 0.67
C ALA A 344 37.26 -33.17 -0.79
N LEU A 345 36.48 -32.10 -1.05
CA LEU A 345 36.20 -31.58 -2.38
C LEU A 345 37.27 -30.53 -2.75
N VAL A 346 38.13 -30.84 -3.71
CA VAL A 346 39.25 -29.97 -4.12
C VAL A 346 39.03 -29.50 -5.56
N GLY A 347 39.33 -28.26 -5.84
CA GLY A 347 39.17 -27.67 -7.18
C GLY A 347 39.30 -26.15 -7.18
N ALA A 348 39.41 -25.54 -8.36
CA ALA A 348 39.43 -24.09 -8.54
C ALA A 348 38.16 -23.40 -8.05
N ASN A 349 38.18 -22.07 -7.91
CA ASN A 349 36.98 -21.29 -7.64
C ASN A 349 36.00 -21.46 -8.81
N GLY A 350 34.70 -21.64 -8.51
CA GLY A 350 33.69 -21.92 -9.52
C GLY A 350 33.56 -23.38 -9.95
N ALA A 351 34.38 -24.31 -9.43
CA ALA A 351 34.32 -25.74 -9.78
C ALA A 351 33.09 -26.52 -9.22
N GLY A 352 32.13 -25.82 -8.63
CA GLY A 352 30.89 -26.45 -8.13
C GLY A 352 30.98 -27.06 -6.73
N LYS A 353 32.06 -26.80 -5.94
CA LYS A 353 32.24 -27.39 -4.60
C LYS A 353 31.07 -27.04 -3.65
N SER A 354 30.69 -25.77 -3.54
CA SER A 354 29.55 -25.32 -2.73
C SER A 354 28.23 -25.80 -3.29
N THR A 355 28.12 -25.95 -4.61
CA THR A 355 26.94 -26.45 -5.30
C THR A 355 26.62 -27.89 -4.88
N ILE A 356 27.65 -28.75 -4.69
CA ILE A 356 27.46 -30.13 -4.20
C ILE A 356 26.76 -30.11 -2.83
N MET A 357 27.16 -29.21 -1.92
CA MET A 357 26.52 -29.09 -0.61
C MET A 357 25.08 -28.56 -0.71
N ASN A 358 24.86 -27.59 -1.58
CA ASN A 358 23.53 -27.00 -1.80
C ASN A 358 22.52 -28.03 -2.35
N VAL A 359 22.92 -28.87 -3.31
CA VAL A 359 22.05 -29.91 -3.86
C VAL A 359 21.88 -31.09 -2.91
N LEU A 360 22.87 -31.41 -2.06
CA LEU A 360 22.75 -32.41 -1.01
C LEU A 360 21.71 -32.03 0.04
N LEU A 361 21.68 -30.74 0.46
CA LEU A 361 20.68 -30.18 1.38
C LEU A 361 19.31 -29.92 0.70
N ARG A 362 19.24 -30.24 -0.58
CA ARG A 362 18.05 -30.00 -1.38
C ARG A 362 17.56 -28.55 -1.29
N PHE A 363 18.49 -27.60 -1.35
CA PHE A 363 18.16 -26.17 -1.55
C PHE A 363 17.77 -25.90 -2.99
N TYR A 364 18.24 -26.75 -3.91
CA TYR A 364 17.94 -26.74 -5.35
C TYR A 364 17.68 -28.18 -5.81
N GLU A 365 16.78 -28.36 -6.77
CA GLU A 365 16.53 -29.64 -7.41
C GLU A 365 17.54 -29.92 -8.53
N ILE A 366 18.06 -31.15 -8.58
CA ILE A 366 18.94 -31.59 -9.65
C ILE A 366 18.14 -31.91 -10.90
N GLN A 367 18.64 -31.55 -12.07
CA GLN A 367 17.98 -31.82 -13.34
C GLN A 367 18.17 -33.27 -13.81
N ARG A 368 19.33 -33.92 -13.52
CA ARG A 368 19.57 -35.31 -13.88
C ARG A 368 20.34 -36.05 -12.80
N GLY A 369 20.19 -37.37 -12.75
CA GLY A 369 20.86 -38.22 -11.77
C GLY A 369 20.08 -38.39 -10.49
N ARG A 370 20.75 -38.87 -9.43
CA ARG A 370 20.20 -39.11 -8.11
C ARG A 370 21.22 -38.83 -7.02
N ILE A 371 20.74 -38.32 -5.90
CA ILE A 371 21.50 -38.22 -4.67
C ILE A 371 20.81 -39.09 -3.64
N LEU A 372 21.57 -40.02 -2.99
CA LEU A 372 21.02 -40.91 -2.02
C LEU A 372 21.70 -40.72 -0.66
N VAL A 373 20.91 -40.81 0.39
CA VAL A 373 21.35 -40.88 1.78
C VAL A 373 20.90 -42.23 2.33
N ASP A 374 21.85 -43.06 2.75
CA ASP A 374 21.62 -44.46 3.18
C ASP A 374 20.80 -45.27 2.17
N GLY A 375 21.01 -45.04 0.88
CA GLY A 375 20.35 -45.73 -0.23
C GLY A 375 18.97 -45.18 -0.59
N VAL A 376 18.44 -44.19 0.12
CA VAL A 376 17.18 -43.52 -0.16
C VAL A 376 17.40 -42.24 -0.93
N ASP A 377 16.71 -42.04 -2.05
CA ASP A 377 16.77 -40.80 -2.84
C ASP A 377 16.25 -39.62 -2.01
N ILE A 378 17.04 -38.52 -1.92
CA ILE A 378 16.69 -37.35 -1.13
C ILE A 378 15.35 -36.72 -1.52
N ARG A 379 14.87 -36.91 -2.76
CA ARG A 379 13.56 -36.46 -3.24
C ARG A 379 12.39 -37.20 -2.60
N LYS A 380 12.64 -38.41 -2.04
CA LYS A 380 11.64 -39.21 -1.32
C LYS A 380 11.61 -38.92 0.17
N LEU A 381 12.54 -38.13 0.67
CA LEU A 381 12.62 -37.75 2.08
C LEU A 381 11.83 -36.45 2.33
N ARG A 382 11.28 -36.30 3.54
CA ARG A 382 10.82 -34.98 4.00
C ARG A 382 12.02 -34.07 4.12
N LEU A 383 11.88 -32.81 3.65
CA LEU A 383 12.95 -31.82 3.72
C LEU A 383 13.44 -31.59 5.16
N GLN A 384 12.51 -31.57 6.11
CA GLN A 384 12.83 -31.43 7.53
C GLN A 384 13.69 -32.58 8.05
N ASP A 385 13.34 -33.81 7.70
CA ASP A 385 14.09 -35.01 8.14
C ASP A 385 15.48 -35.05 7.50
N LEU A 386 15.59 -34.74 6.21
CA LEU A 386 16.90 -34.66 5.54
C LEU A 386 17.81 -33.62 6.22
N ARG A 387 17.31 -32.40 6.44
CA ARG A 387 18.10 -31.29 6.98
C ARG A 387 18.41 -31.46 8.46
N ARG A 388 17.57 -32.14 9.23
CA ARG A 388 17.80 -32.44 10.65
C ARG A 388 19.03 -33.31 10.88
N HIS A 389 19.35 -34.19 9.90
CA HIS A 389 20.46 -35.12 10.00
C HIS A 389 21.77 -34.60 9.39
N ILE A 390 21.76 -33.38 8.82
CA ILE A 390 22.95 -32.76 8.18
C ILE A 390 23.30 -31.47 8.89
N GLY A 391 24.46 -31.41 9.52
CA GLY A 391 25.04 -30.17 10.05
C GLY A 391 25.82 -29.42 8.97
N LEU A 392 25.54 -28.16 8.75
CA LEU A 392 26.25 -27.31 7.80
C LEU A 392 27.05 -26.22 8.52
N VAL A 393 28.34 -26.12 8.19
CA VAL A 393 29.19 -25.00 8.62
C VAL A 393 29.52 -24.15 7.41
N LEU A 394 29.04 -22.90 7.41
CA LEU A 394 29.24 -21.96 6.31
C LEU A 394 30.58 -21.25 6.43
N GLN A 395 31.15 -20.80 5.30
CA GLN A 395 32.32 -19.97 5.26
C GLN A 395 32.07 -18.58 5.86
N ASP A 396 30.92 -17.96 5.47
CA ASP A 396 30.44 -16.70 5.99
C ASP A 396 29.34 -16.97 7.01
N VAL A 397 29.58 -16.61 8.26
CA VAL A 397 28.63 -16.84 9.36
C VAL A 397 27.64 -15.68 9.39
N PHE A 398 26.35 -16.00 9.26
CA PHE A 398 25.28 -15.03 9.49
C PHE A 398 24.79 -15.10 10.94
N LEU A 399 24.76 -13.95 11.61
CA LEU A 399 24.26 -13.84 12.97
C LEU A 399 22.98 -13.02 13.01
N PHE A 400 21.94 -13.61 13.59
CA PHE A 400 20.70 -12.89 13.88
C PHE A 400 20.90 -11.93 15.05
N SER A 401 20.16 -10.82 15.08
CA SER A 401 20.11 -9.93 16.23
C SER A 401 19.53 -10.67 17.43
N GLY A 402 20.23 -10.64 18.59
CA GLY A 402 19.80 -11.33 19.79
C GLY A 402 20.98 -11.83 20.62
N SER A 403 20.71 -12.77 21.53
CA SER A 403 21.74 -13.39 22.38
C SER A 403 22.60 -14.40 21.59
N VAL A 404 23.79 -14.71 22.12
CA VAL A 404 24.63 -15.79 21.61
C VAL A 404 23.90 -17.13 21.70
N GLU A 405 23.22 -17.38 22.79
CA GLU A 405 22.40 -18.60 23.00
C GLU A 405 21.38 -18.78 21.88
N ARG A 406 20.61 -17.72 21.56
CA ARG A 406 19.65 -17.74 20.45
C ARG A 406 20.29 -18.02 19.10
N ASN A 407 21.49 -17.49 18.85
CA ASN A 407 22.23 -17.76 17.60
C ASN A 407 22.79 -19.18 17.53
N LEU A 408 23.02 -19.85 18.68
CA LEU A 408 23.48 -21.24 18.73
C LEU A 408 22.31 -22.22 18.63
N THR A 409 21.19 -21.94 19.29
CA THR A 409 20.04 -22.86 19.39
C THR A 409 18.96 -22.54 18.35
N LEU A 410 18.90 -21.31 17.81
CA LEU A 410 17.79 -20.79 16.99
C LEU A 410 16.41 -20.95 17.67
N ASP A 411 16.41 -20.87 19.02
CA ASP A 411 15.25 -21.08 19.89
C ASP A 411 14.66 -22.52 19.84
N ASP A 412 15.49 -23.52 19.49
CA ASP A 412 15.12 -24.94 19.50
C ASP A 412 15.39 -25.57 20.90
#